data_ecffaf45c769e5dcf7c8547951eb8bf4
#
_entry.id   ecffaf45c769e5dcf7c8547951eb8bf4
#
_cell.length_a   1.000
_cell.length_b   1.000
_cell.length_c   1.000
_cell.angle_alpha   90.00
_cell.angle_beta   90.00
_cell.angle_gamma   90.00
#
_symmetry.space_group_name_H-M   'P 1'
#
loop_
_entity.id
_entity.type
_entity.pdbx_description
1 polymer ?
#
loop_
_entity_poly.entity_id
_entity_poly.type
_entity_poly.pdbx_seq_one_letter_code
_entity_poly.pdbx_strand_id
1 'polypeptide(L)'
;LDDQIDKDKVNNNSVDNLIDYPWELNESEMSKEQFEMRDEWQSIFMPSGSFVAGRTDQKHWLTFGSPNILPVLYSDYPVLMTGSNVEAAVRIGALVPNLNSLESKQINWSLIPPNKDVKVRMSGLVWPEAAQRIANSAYVTREKIGKGQVILFSGEPNFRGSTRGTNRLWLNAVVFGSGLGTNPTINP
;
A
#
# COMPACT_ATOMS: atom_id res chain seq x y z
N LEU A 1 20.29 18.83 -58.70
CA LEU A 1 20.79 17.71 -57.92
C LEU A 1 19.98 17.70 -56.63
N ASP A 2 18.78 17.13 -56.76
CA ASP A 2 17.85 16.95 -55.67
C ASP A 2 18.20 15.63 -54.96
N ASP A 3 18.81 15.73 -53.82
CA ASP A 3 18.84 14.62 -52.85
C ASP A 3 17.51 14.61 -52.08
N GLN A 4 16.50 13.98 -52.66
CA GLN A 4 15.34 13.54 -51.90
C GLN A 4 15.81 12.46 -50.94
N ILE A 5 16.05 12.85 -49.72
CA ILE A 5 16.21 11.92 -48.58
C ILE A 5 14.84 11.27 -48.38
N ASP A 6 14.79 10.01 -48.76
CA ASP A 6 13.66 9.10 -48.55
C ASP A 6 13.35 9.00 -47.05
N LYS A 7 12.42 9.84 -46.56
CA LYS A 7 11.98 9.90 -45.18
C LYS A 7 11.06 8.74 -44.76
N ASP A 8 10.77 7.83 -45.68
CA ASP A 8 9.79 6.76 -45.50
C ASP A 8 10.42 5.42 -45.06
N LYS A 9 11.74 5.41 -44.78
CA LYS A 9 12.43 4.25 -44.17
C LYS A 9 12.97 4.51 -42.79
N VAL A 10 12.33 5.36 -41.99
CA VAL A 10 12.50 5.30 -40.54
C VAL A 10 11.71 4.07 -40.07
N ASN A 11 12.49 3.06 -39.85
CA ASN A 11 12.15 1.73 -39.40
C ASN A 11 11.04 1.77 -38.31
N ASN A 12 9.81 1.44 -38.69
CA ASN A 12 8.73 1.14 -37.74
C ASN A 12 8.99 -0.14 -36.92
N ASN A 13 10.14 -0.78 -37.09
CA ASN A 13 10.50 -2.00 -36.39
C ASN A 13 11.18 -1.77 -35.03
N SER A 14 11.36 -0.52 -34.59
CA SER A 14 11.93 -0.22 -33.27
C SER A 14 10.90 0.21 -32.23
N VAL A 15 9.64 0.36 -32.63
CA VAL A 15 8.53 0.73 -31.71
C VAL A 15 7.79 -0.51 -31.22
N ASP A 16 7.81 -1.61 -31.98
CA ASP A 16 7.10 -2.86 -31.63
C ASP A 16 7.81 -3.72 -30.55
N ASN A 17 8.96 -3.29 -30.04
CA ASN A 17 9.64 -3.90 -28.89
C ASN A 17 9.60 -3.02 -27.63
N LEU A 18 8.69 -2.05 -27.59
CA LEU A 18 8.32 -1.45 -26.32
C LEU A 18 7.66 -2.57 -25.49
N ILE A 19 8.33 -2.92 -24.41
CA ILE A 19 7.82 -3.83 -23.39
C ILE A 19 6.43 -3.32 -23.04
N ASP A 20 5.40 -4.09 -23.36
CA ASP A 20 4.04 -3.79 -22.94
C ASP A 20 4.07 -3.63 -21.43
N TYR A 21 3.75 -2.43 -20.97
CA TYR A 21 3.76 -2.15 -19.54
C TYR A 21 2.71 -3.03 -18.87
N PRO A 22 3.08 -3.92 -17.93
CA PRO A 22 2.16 -4.88 -17.33
C PRO A 22 0.94 -4.26 -16.65
N TRP A 23 0.99 -2.97 -16.35
CA TRP A 23 -0.09 -2.22 -15.70
C TRP A 23 -1.12 -1.60 -16.64
N GLU A 24 -0.95 -1.67 -17.95
CA GLU A 24 -1.95 -1.26 -18.95
C GLU A 24 -3.06 -2.31 -19.06
N LEU A 25 -2.81 -3.54 -18.58
CA LEU A 25 -3.80 -4.61 -18.54
C LEU A 25 -4.74 -4.43 -17.33
N ASN A 26 -6.01 -4.80 -17.51
CA ASN A 26 -6.95 -4.89 -16.40
C ASN A 26 -6.47 -5.96 -15.41
N GLU A 27 -6.46 -5.64 -14.11
CA GLU A 27 -5.98 -6.58 -13.07
C GLU A 27 -6.70 -7.93 -13.09
N SER A 28 -7.99 -7.96 -13.50
CA SER A 28 -8.78 -9.19 -13.63
C SER A 28 -8.36 -10.10 -14.79
N GLU A 29 -7.56 -9.60 -15.73
CA GLU A 29 -7.13 -10.31 -16.93
C GLU A 29 -5.66 -10.72 -16.87
N MET A 30 -4.93 -10.30 -15.84
CA MET A 30 -3.52 -10.60 -15.68
C MET A 30 -3.27 -12.04 -15.26
N SER A 31 -2.31 -12.70 -15.91
CA SER A 31 -1.75 -13.96 -15.42
C SER A 31 -0.87 -13.73 -14.17
N LYS A 32 -0.56 -14.81 -13.45
CA LYS A 32 0.32 -14.75 -12.29
C LYS A 32 1.70 -14.17 -12.65
N GLU A 33 2.25 -14.58 -13.77
CA GLU A 33 3.56 -14.13 -14.27
C GLU A 33 3.54 -12.64 -14.60
N GLN A 34 2.43 -12.13 -15.17
CA GLN A 34 2.24 -10.71 -15.45
C GLN A 34 2.15 -9.88 -14.16
N PHE A 35 1.49 -10.40 -13.13
CA PHE A 35 1.48 -9.76 -11.81
C PHE A 35 2.87 -9.69 -11.19
N GLU A 36 3.65 -10.76 -11.26
CA GLU A 36 5.01 -10.82 -10.73
C GLU A 36 5.93 -9.82 -11.46
N MET A 37 5.87 -9.76 -12.79
CA MET A 37 6.62 -8.77 -13.58
C MET A 37 6.22 -7.34 -13.25
N ARG A 38 4.93 -7.07 -13.08
CA ARG A 38 4.42 -5.75 -12.68
C ARG A 38 4.94 -5.37 -11.30
N ASP A 39 4.87 -6.26 -10.32
CA ASP A 39 5.33 -6.01 -8.95
C ASP A 39 6.84 -5.75 -8.92
N GLU A 40 7.63 -6.56 -9.62
CA GLU A 40 9.07 -6.38 -9.74
C GLU A 40 9.43 -5.02 -10.35
N TRP A 41 8.75 -4.65 -11.43
CA TRP A 41 8.96 -3.36 -12.07
C TRP A 41 8.57 -2.18 -11.18
N GLN A 42 7.40 -2.24 -10.54
CA GLN A 42 6.94 -1.20 -9.63
C GLN A 42 7.86 -1.08 -8.40
N SER A 43 8.50 -2.16 -7.98
CA SER A 43 9.42 -2.17 -6.85
C SER A 43 10.65 -1.29 -7.05
N ILE A 44 11.08 -1.09 -8.30
CA ILE A 44 12.23 -0.22 -8.65
C ILE A 44 11.97 1.25 -8.25
N PHE A 45 10.71 1.66 -8.23
CA PHE A 45 10.29 3.03 -7.93
C PHE A 45 9.97 3.28 -6.45
N MET A 46 10.21 2.30 -5.59
CA MET A 46 9.90 2.42 -4.16
C MET A 46 10.66 3.59 -3.53
N PRO A 47 10.01 4.36 -2.64
CA PRO A 47 10.63 5.54 -2.04
C PRO A 47 11.74 5.16 -1.06
N SER A 48 12.75 6.03 -0.95
CA SER A 48 13.81 5.93 0.06
C SER A 48 13.58 6.95 1.18
N GLY A 49 12.46 6.81 1.90
CA GLY A 49 12.16 7.67 3.06
C GLY A 49 11.20 8.82 2.75
N SER A 50 10.06 8.54 2.15
CA SER A 50 8.96 9.49 1.96
C SER A 50 7.89 9.33 3.04
N PHE A 51 7.12 10.39 3.30
CA PHE A 51 5.94 10.31 4.14
C PHE A 51 4.71 9.97 3.30
N VAL A 52 4.06 8.88 3.65
CA VAL A 52 2.80 8.44 3.06
C VAL A 52 1.68 8.51 4.09
N ALA A 53 0.44 8.62 3.62
CA ALA A 53 -0.72 8.65 4.49
C ALA A 53 -1.02 7.24 5.03
N GLY A 54 -1.10 7.10 6.33
CA GLY A 54 -1.63 5.91 7.00
C GLY A 54 -3.06 6.19 7.45
N ARG A 55 -4.05 5.47 6.91
CA ARG A 55 -5.45 5.53 7.31
C ARG A 55 -5.72 4.50 8.39
N THR A 56 -6.11 4.95 9.57
CA THR A 56 -6.37 4.11 10.74
C THR A 56 -7.82 3.60 10.77
N ASP A 57 -8.01 2.35 11.16
CA ASP A 57 -9.32 1.85 11.58
C ASP A 57 -9.59 2.30 13.01
N GLN A 58 -10.46 3.31 13.17
CA GLN A 58 -10.75 3.91 14.48
C GLN A 58 -11.48 2.96 15.45
N LYS A 59 -11.94 1.81 14.99
CA LYS A 59 -12.57 0.79 15.83
C LYS A 59 -11.57 -0.25 16.34
N HIS A 60 -10.36 -0.28 15.77
CA HIS A 60 -9.35 -1.25 16.15
C HIS A 60 -8.54 -0.76 17.36
N TRP A 61 -8.30 -1.63 18.34
CA TRP A 61 -7.59 -1.28 19.57
C TRP A 61 -6.13 -0.83 19.35
N LEU A 62 -5.46 -1.33 18.30
CA LEU A 62 -4.10 -0.88 17.93
C LEU A 62 -4.04 0.60 17.60
N THR A 63 -5.16 1.23 17.23
CA THR A 63 -5.24 2.63 16.84
C THR A 63 -5.77 3.55 17.95
N PHE A 64 -5.89 3.06 19.19
CA PHE A 64 -6.35 3.88 20.31
C PHE A 64 -5.52 5.15 20.47
N GLY A 65 -6.20 6.30 20.48
CA GLY A 65 -5.59 7.62 20.58
C GLY A 65 -4.81 8.08 19.33
N SER A 66 -4.97 7.38 18.21
CA SER A 66 -4.40 7.79 16.93
C SER A 66 -5.41 8.61 16.11
N PRO A 67 -4.96 9.59 15.30
CA PRO A 67 -5.82 10.30 14.37
C PRO A 67 -6.27 9.39 13.22
N ASN A 68 -7.34 9.80 12.50
CA ASN A 68 -7.84 9.06 11.33
C ASN A 68 -6.78 8.87 10.23
N ILE A 69 -5.94 9.87 10.04
CA ILE A 69 -4.81 9.85 9.11
C ILE A 69 -3.56 10.26 9.86
N LEU A 70 -2.50 9.47 9.72
CA LEU A 70 -1.21 9.75 10.30
C LEU A 70 -0.10 9.64 9.25
N PRO A 71 1.00 10.40 9.39
CA PRO A 71 2.16 10.24 8.53
C PRO A 71 2.89 8.96 8.87
N VAL A 72 3.17 8.16 7.85
CA VAL A 72 3.99 6.96 7.92
C VAL A 72 5.27 7.23 7.13
N LEU A 73 6.43 7.09 7.79
CA LEU A 73 7.70 7.07 7.07
C LEU A 73 7.79 5.74 6.32
N TYR A 74 7.91 5.82 5.01
CA TYR A 74 7.94 4.67 4.13
C TYR A 74 9.23 4.66 3.32
N SER A 75 9.89 3.54 3.34
CA SER A 75 11.05 3.25 2.50
C SER A 75 10.74 2.01 1.66
N ASP A 76 11.74 1.33 1.16
CA ASP A 76 11.59 0.08 0.44
C ASP A 76 11.20 -1.07 1.40
N TYR A 77 9.99 -0.95 1.96
CA TYR A 77 9.42 -1.93 2.87
C TYR A 77 8.54 -2.94 2.13
N PRO A 78 8.37 -4.15 2.69
CA PRO A 78 7.43 -5.13 2.16
C PRO A 78 6.01 -4.59 2.08
N VAL A 79 5.32 -4.90 1.00
CA VAL A 79 3.89 -4.58 0.83
C VAL A 79 3.06 -5.68 1.47
N LEU A 80 2.38 -5.37 2.57
CA LEU A 80 1.54 -6.33 3.28
C LEU A 80 0.12 -6.33 2.70
N MET A 81 -0.31 -7.50 2.27
CA MET A 81 -1.68 -7.76 1.82
C MET A 81 -2.45 -8.52 2.90
N THR A 82 -3.75 -8.31 2.97
CA THR A 82 -4.60 -8.93 3.99
C THR A 82 -5.58 -9.90 3.35
N GLY A 83 -5.54 -11.17 3.80
CA GLY A 83 -6.59 -12.15 3.54
C GLY A 83 -7.76 -12.01 4.52
N SER A 84 -8.74 -12.91 4.42
CA SER A 84 -9.98 -12.87 5.21
C SER A 84 -9.78 -12.97 6.73
N ASN A 85 -8.66 -13.56 7.18
CA ASN A 85 -8.36 -13.79 8.59
C ASN A 85 -7.40 -12.75 9.18
N VAL A 86 -6.98 -11.76 8.39
CA VAL A 86 -6.00 -10.75 8.79
C VAL A 86 -6.68 -9.39 8.84
N GLU A 87 -6.68 -8.77 10.00
CA GLU A 87 -7.19 -7.42 10.21
C GLU A 87 -6.12 -6.40 9.85
N ALA A 88 -6.47 -5.37 9.07
CA ALA A 88 -5.59 -4.24 8.79
C ALA A 88 -5.97 -3.07 9.70
N ALA A 89 -5.22 -2.86 10.77
CA ALA A 89 -5.44 -1.74 11.67
C ALA A 89 -5.08 -0.39 11.02
N VAL A 90 -4.11 -0.39 10.12
CA VAL A 90 -3.71 0.80 9.35
C VAL A 90 -3.46 0.41 7.90
N ARG A 91 -4.06 1.15 6.97
CA ARG A 91 -3.83 1.00 5.52
C ARG A 91 -3.15 2.22 4.93
N ILE A 92 -2.32 2.00 3.92
CA ILE A 92 -1.64 3.07 3.18
C ILE A 92 -2.63 3.79 2.26
N GLY A 93 -2.62 5.11 2.34
CA GLY A 93 -3.43 6.02 1.54
C GLY A 93 -4.67 6.57 2.26
N ALA A 94 -4.84 7.88 2.16
CA ALA A 94 -6.03 8.59 2.63
C ALA A 94 -7.12 8.53 1.58
N LEU A 95 -8.37 8.34 1.99
CA LEU A 95 -9.53 8.46 1.11
C LEU A 95 -9.83 9.94 0.88
N VAL A 96 -9.74 10.37 -0.38
CA VAL A 96 -10.05 11.73 -0.82
C VAL A 96 -11.31 11.73 -1.70
N PRO A 97 -12.09 12.82 -1.72
CA PRO A 97 -13.24 12.93 -2.62
C PRO A 97 -12.83 12.82 -4.09
N ASN A 98 -13.59 12.04 -4.86
CA ASN A 98 -13.50 11.96 -6.31
C ASN A 98 -14.90 11.83 -6.90
N LEU A 99 -15.48 12.96 -7.30
CA LEU A 99 -16.87 13.02 -7.79
C LEU A 99 -17.07 12.30 -9.13
N ASN A 100 -16.00 11.98 -9.84
CA ASN A 100 -16.05 11.27 -11.12
C ASN A 100 -16.10 9.74 -10.96
N SER A 101 -15.87 9.23 -9.75
CA SER A 101 -15.89 7.79 -9.45
C SER A 101 -17.23 7.40 -8.85
N LEU A 102 -18.24 7.15 -9.69
CA LEU A 102 -19.60 6.86 -9.24
C LEU A 102 -19.78 5.47 -8.63
N GLU A 103 -18.86 4.55 -8.93
CA GLU A 103 -18.91 3.16 -8.47
C GLU A 103 -17.77 2.86 -7.49
N SER A 104 -17.98 1.82 -6.69
CA SER A 104 -16.90 1.24 -5.88
C SER A 104 -15.86 0.63 -6.78
N LYS A 105 -14.59 0.89 -6.51
CA LYS A 105 -13.48 0.28 -7.25
C LYS A 105 -12.59 -0.52 -6.32
N GLN A 106 -12.04 -1.62 -6.83
CA GLN A 106 -11.00 -2.35 -6.13
C GLN A 106 -9.66 -1.67 -6.41
N ILE A 107 -8.90 -1.41 -5.36
CA ILE A 107 -7.49 -1.01 -5.46
C ILE A 107 -6.72 -2.02 -4.62
N ASN A 108 -5.87 -2.79 -5.28
CA ASN A 108 -5.19 -3.93 -4.70
C ASN A 108 -6.21 -4.89 -4.02
N TRP A 109 -6.08 -5.15 -2.73
CA TRP A 109 -6.87 -6.14 -2.00
C TRP A 109 -8.05 -5.54 -1.21
N SER A 110 -8.45 -4.31 -1.50
CA SER A 110 -9.53 -3.66 -0.77
C SER A 110 -10.40 -2.80 -1.67
N LEU A 111 -11.70 -2.79 -1.37
CA LEU A 111 -12.67 -1.96 -2.05
C LEU A 111 -12.60 -0.52 -1.52
N ILE A 112 -12.74 0.43 -2.45
CA ILE A 112 -12.88 1.85 -2.16
C ILE A 112 -14.34 2.24 -2.42
N PRO A 113 -14.95 2.97 -1.49
CA PRO A 113 -16.32 3.43 -1.67
C PRO A 113 -16.50 4.34 -2.90
N PRO A 114 -17.72 4.46 -3.45
CA PRO A 114 -18.04 5.42 -4.49
C PRO A 114 -17.64 6.84 -4.10
N ASN A 115 -17.38 7.68 -5.08
CA ASN A 115 -16.98 9.10 -4.90
C ASN A 115 -15.69 9.29 -4.07
N LYS A 116 -14.84 8.26 -4.00
CA LYS A 116 -13.55 8.31 -3.31
C LYS A 116 -12.41 7.86 -4.21
N ASP A 117 -11.23 8.35 -3.87
CA ASP A 117 -9.96 7.88 -4.41
C ASP A 117 -8.93 7.73 -3.29
N VAL A 118 -7.78 7.12 -3.58
CA VAL A 118 -6.69 6.92 -2.63
C VAL A 118 -5.54 7.86 -2.93
N LYS A 119 -5.25 8.76 -2.00
CA LYS A 119 -4.06 9.61 -2.06
C LYS A 119 -3.00 9.06 -1.12
N VAL A 120 -1.90 8.58 -1.69
CA VAL A 120 -0.81 7.94 -0.94
C VAL A 120 0.17 8.97 -0.40
N ARG A 121 0.71 9.84 -1.25
CA ARG A 121 1.78 10.79 -0.91
C ARG A 121 1.30 11.89 0.03
N MET A 122 2.02 12.09 1.13
CA MET A 122 1.91 13.28 1.99
C MET A 122 3.09 14.24 1.75
N SER A 123 4.34 13.74 1.79
CA SER A 123 5.54 14.54 1.61
C SER A 123 6.68 13.67 1.06
N GLY A 124 7.62 14.29 0.39
CA GLY A 124 8.72 13.58 -0.28
C GLY A 124 8.35 13.08 -1.67
N LEU A 125 9.28 12.36 -2.29
CA LEU A 125 9.10 11.79 -3.64
C LEU A 125 8.47 10.40 -3.53
N VAL A 126 7.31 10.24 -4.13
CA VAL A 126 6.64 8.95 -4.33
C VAL A 126 6.23 8.90 -5.79
N TRP A 127 6.85 8.03 -6.55
CA TRP A 127 6.53 7.81 -7.95
C TRP A 127 5.12 7.21 -8.11
N PRO A 128 4.43 7.47 -9.23
CA PRO A 128 3.09 6.89 -9.49
C PRO A 128 3.08 5.37 -9.37
N GLU A 129 4.11 4.68 -9.87
CA GLU A 129 4.27 3.23 -9.83
C GLU A 129 4.34 2.71 -8.39
N ALA A 130 5.16 3.34 -7.57
CA ALA A 130 5.23 3.02 -6.15
C ALA A 130 3.90 3.30 -5.44
N ALA A 131 3.26 4.44 -5.76
CA ALA A 131 1.96 4.78 -5.19
C ALA A 131 0.90 3.74 -5.53
N GLN A 132 0.85 3.25 -6.77
CA GLN A 132 -0.05 2.17 -7.19
C GLN A 132 0.24 0.87 -6.42
N ARG A 133 1.51 0.48 -6.33
CA ARG A 133 1.94 -0.74 -5.64
C ARG A 133 1.51 -0.78 -4.17
N ILE A 134 1.69 0.34 -3.44
CA ILE A 134 1.43 0.41 -2.00
C ILE A 134 0.03 0.92 -1.65
N ALA A 135 -0.71 1.47 -2.60
CA ALA A 135 -2.06 1.98 -2.34
C ALA A 135 -2.94 0.91 -1.70
N ASN A 136 -3.60 1.29 -0.60
CA ASN A 136 -4.53 0.42 0.13
C ASN A 136 -3.92 -0.86 0.74
N SER A 137 -2.59 -1.06 0.65
CA SER A 137 -1.88 -2.10 1.39
C SER A 137 -1.94 -1.85 2.89
N ALA A 138 -1.65 -2.87 3.69
CA ALA A 138 -1.62 -2.72 5.12
C ALA A 138 -0.24 -2.23 5.61
N TYR A 139 -0.25 -1.24 6.51
CA TYR A 139 0.93 -0.85 7.28
C TYR A 139 1.03 -1.61 8.59
N VAL A 140 -0.10 -1.84 9.26
CA VAL A 140 -0.18 -2.65 10.47
C VAL A 140 -1.26 -3.69 10.29
N THR A 141 -0.89 -4.95 10.49
CA THR A 141 -1.82 -6.08 10.49
C THR A 141 -1.87 -6.75 11.84
N ARG A 142 -2.99 -7.38 12.10
CA ARG A 142 -3.20 -8.26 13.25
C ARG A 142 -3.84 -9.55 12.77
N GLU A 143 -3.26 -10.68 13.14
CA GLU A 143 -3.80 -12.01 12.87
C GLU A 143 -3.91 -12.81 14.17
N LYS A 144 -5.06 -13.43 14.42
CA LYS A 144 -5.25 -14.32 15.54
C LYS A 144 -4.71 -15.71 15.18
N ILE A 145 -3.78 -16.21 16.00
CA ILE A 145 -3.17 -17.53 15.80
C ILE A 145 -3.32 -18.34 17.10
N GLY A 146 -4.17 -19.34 17.07
CA GLY A 146 -4.46 -20.15 18.25
C GLY A 146 -5.00 -19.34 19.42
N LYS A 147 -4.32 -19.35 20.56
CA LYS A 147 -4.65 -18.53 21.75
C LYS A 147 -3.96 -17.17 21.76
N GLY A 148 -3.04 -16.94 20.84
CA GLY A 148 -2.28 -15.70 20.71
C GLY A 148 -2.64 -14.91 19.48
N GLN A 149 -1.76 -13.97 19.14
CA GLN A 149 -1.88 -13.16 17.93
C GLN A 149 -0.51 -12.74 17.41
N VAL A 150 -0.42 -12.47 16.13
CA VAL A 150 0.74 -11.87 15.47
C VAL A 150 0.35 -10.47 15.00
N ILE A 151 1.19 -9.50 15.29
CA ILE A 151 1.06 -8.11 14.84
C ILE A 151 2.27 -7.80 13.98
N LEU A 152 2.04 -7.45 12.73
CA LEU A 152 3.10 -7.10 11.78
C LEU A 152 3.02 -5.61 11.45
N PHE A 153 4.18 -4.98 11.41
CA PHE A 153 4.38 -3.65 10.86
C PHE A 153 5.17 -3.80 9.55
N SER A 154 4.73 -3.17 8.47
CA SER A 154 5.47 -3.23 7.20
C SER A 154 6.81 -2.50 7.26
N GLY A 155 6.99 -1.59 8.22
CA GLY A 155 8.21 -0.83 8.43
C GLY A 155 8.43 -0.49 9.90
N GLU A 156 9.48 0.25 10.19
CA GLU A 156 9.86 0.63 11.55
C GLU A 156 8.94 1.72 12.12
N PRO A 157 8.05 1.41 13.08
CA PRO A 157 7.07 2.37 13.59
C PRO A 157 7.69 3.46 14.46
N ASN A 158 8.89 3.25 14.96
CA ASN A 158 9.58 4.18 15.88
C ASN A 158 10.94 4.68 15.33
N PHE A 159 11.13 4.61 13.99
CA PHE A 159 12.40 5.04 13.37
C PHE A 159 12.78 6.46 13.80
N ARG A 160 13.86 6.58 14.57
CA ARG A 160 14.43 7.84 15.10
C ARG A 160 13.40 8.77 15.76
N GLY A 161 12.25 8.27 16.19
CA GLY A 161 11.16 9.09 16.72
C GLY A 161 10.53 10.05 15.70
N SER A 162 10.74 9.83 14.40
CA SER A 162 10.33 10.75 13.32
C SER A 162 8.82 10.93 13.23
N THR A 163 8.05 9.92 13.61
CA THR A 163 6.58 9.94 13.58
C THR A 163 5.98 9.51 14.91
N ARG A 164 5.42 10.47 15.64
CA ARG A 164 4.75 10.17 16.93
C ARG A 164 3.50 9.32 16.79
N GLY A 165 2.81 9.41 15.63
CA GLY A 165 1.62 8.64 15.34
C GLY A 165 1.91 7.14 15.25
N THR A 166 2.96 6.75 14.53
CA THR A 166 3.37 5.35 14.40
C THR A 166 3.94 4.79 15.71
N ASN A 167 4.64 5.62 16.50
CA ASN A 167 5.07 5.24 17.85
C ASN A 167 3.88 4.87 18.74
N ARG A 168 2.74 5.57 18.62
CA ARG A 168 1.52 5.25 19.36
C ARG A 168 1.00 3.86 19.01
N LEU A 169 0.99 3.51 17.73
CA LEU A 169 0.56 2.18 17.26
C LEU A 169 1.45 1.08 17.87
N TRP A 170 2.76 1.29 17.88
CA TRP A 170 3.72 0.36 18.47
C TRP A 170 3.52 0.21 19.98
N LEU A 171 3.34 1.33 20.70
CA LEU A 171 3.05 1.31 22.13
C LEU A 171 1.74 0.57 22.43
N ASN A 172 0.69 0.79 21.64
CA ASN A 172 -0.56 0.05 21.79
C ASN A 172 -0.35 -1.46 21.59
N ALA A 173 0.46 -1.85 20.61
CA ALA A 173 0.79 -3.26 20.38
C ALA A 173 1.51 -3.89 21.57
N VAL A 174 2.47 -3.19 22.16
CA VAL A 174 3.25 -3.69 23.32
C VAL A 174 2.39 -3.72 24.59
N VAL A 175 1.64 -2.65 24.86
CA VAL A 175 0.89 -2.52 26.13
C VAL A 175 -0.36 -3.37 26.14
N PHE A 176 -1.10 -3.39 25.02
CA PHE A 176 -2.41 -4.06 24.97
C PHE A 176 -2.37 -5.42 24.27
N GLY A 177 -1.29 -5.72 23.54
CA GLY A 177 -1.22 -6.93 22.70
C GLY A 177 -1.32 -8.25 23.45
N SER A 178 -0.86 -8.30 24.70
CA SER A 178 -0.97 -9.49 25.55
C SER A 178 -2.39 -9.74 26.10
N GLY A 179 -3.23 -8.69 26.16
CA GLY A 179 -4.58 -8.74 26.72
C GLY A 179 -5.68 -8.69 25.67
N LEU A 180 -5.61 -7.71 24.76
CA LEU A 180 -6.65 -7.48 23.77
C LEU A 180 -6.46 -8.41 22.56
N GLY A 181 -7.52 -9.13 22.21
CA GLY A 181 -7.53 -10.03 21.04
C GLY A 181 -6.86 -11.39 21.27
N THR A 182 -6.43 -11.70 22.49
CA THR A 182 -5.97 -13.03 22.90
C THR A 182 -7.03 -13.76 23.71
N ASN A 183 -7.00 -15.08 23.70
CA ASN A 183 -7.80 -15.84 24.67
C ASN A 183 -7.02 -15.91 25.99
N PRO A 184 -7.67 -15.72 27.15
CA PRO A 184 -7.00 -15.89 28.45
C PRO A 184 -6.43 -17.31 28.55
N THR A 185 -5.18 -17.39 28.95
CA THR A 185 -4.47 -18.67 29.18
C THR A 185 -4.72 -19.24 30.57
N ILE A 186 -5.28 -18.44 31.44
CA ILE A 186 -5.56 -18.82 32.85
C ILE A 186 -7.05 -19.09 32.95
N ASN A 187 -7.42 -20.35 33.13
CA ASN A 187 -8.71 -20.70 33.69
C ASN A 187 -8.57 -20.44 35.22
N PRO A 188 -9.44 -19.64 35.83
CA PRO A 188 -9.44 -19.43 37.26
C PRO A 188 -9.74 -20.71 38.04
#